data_c988b38e80f6c000b0595216a9e932e9
#
_entry.id   c988b38e80f6c000b0595216a9e932e9
#
_cell.length_a   1.000
_cell.length_b   1.000
_cell.length_c   1.000
_cell.angle_alpha   90.00
_cell.angle_beta   90.00
_cell.angle_gamma   90.00
#
_symmetry.space_group_name_H-M   'P 1'
#
loop_
_entity.id
_entity.type
_entity.pdbx_description
1 polymer ?
#
loop_
_entity_poly.entity_id
_entity_poly.type
_entity_poly.pdbx_seq_one_letter_code
_entity_poly.pdbx_strand_id
1 'polypeptide(L)'
;MGFPKDFLDKLADEKGLTHKEKEVFLPLFGEGKTRIEIAQMLFVNESAVGTRLTGIYNKFQIVDSGPVKECGLKDYLNNRYQRWQAENSNSSLFTENIDVSIQTLVQKTRQQIQPYIQECCGTMRVLDMTQPIELGKIYTNVNILEKITGKTWREIAQLQEKVSRENFERWCRGTVKEERIPGIEAAEKFSKLMILGKPGAGKTTFLKHLAIQCIGGAFQAERVPVFITLKDFSDVQEHPNLLEYLQRLLKGYSDEMEDISTLTSLLKAGKFLILLDGLDEVREIDSSRILKEIKDLSQQFPQNQFVITCRIAAKEYTFEKFTEVEVADFNEEQIADFSQKWFHSKNDPVKAERFLEKLKQDEPIMELASNPLLLTLLCLVFEDVGSFPSNRAELYEIGLDVLLKKWDVKRNIERDQVYKGLSQKRKEDLLSRIAHTTFQGGDYFFKKREIEGYISEY
;
A
#
# COMPACT_ATOMS: atom_id res chain seq x y z
N MET A 1 47.80 8.08 -19.52
CA MET A 1 46.46 7.95 -18.96
C MET A 1 46.43 8.68 -17.63
N GLY A 2 45.42 9.52 -17.42
CA GLY A 2 45.21 10.23 -16.16
C GLY A 2 44.44 9.39 -15.16
N PHE A 3 44.51 9.76 -13.87
CA PHE A 3 43.74 9.12 -12.80
C PHE A 3 42.30 9.60 -12.84
N PRO A 4 41.30 8.76 -12.40
CA PRO A 4 39.94 9.18 -12.32
C PRO A 4 39.72 10.40 -11.41
N LYS A 5 38.80 11.26 -11.78
CA LYS A 5 38.55 12.52 -11.10
C LYS A 5 38.13 12.28 -9.65
N ASP A 6 37.21 11.33 -9.41
CA ASP A 6 36.67 11.01 -8.06
C ASP A 6 37.77 10.52 -7.09
N PHE A 7 38.73 9.75 -7.60
CA PHE A 7 39.91 9.34 -6.84
C PHE A 7 40.79 10.54 -6.45
N LEU A 8 41.09 11.44 -7.43
CA LEU A 8 41.91 12.61 -7.20
C LEU A 8 41.25 13.64 -6.28
N ASP A 9 39.96 13.89 -6.46
CA ASP A 9 39.18 14.79 -5.56
C ASP A 9 39.23 14.33 -4.12
N LYS A 10 38.91 13.03 -3.86
CA LYS A 10 38.97 12.46 -2.52
C LYS A 10 40.36 12.58 -1.90
N LEU A 11 41.39 12.26 -2.67
CA LEU A 11 42.77 12.34 -2.21
C LEU A 11 43.24 13.77 -1.96
N ALA A 12 42.79 14.73 -2.79
CA ALA A 12 43.08 16.16 -2.62
C ALA A 12 42.45 16.67 -1.31
N ASP A 13 41.24 16.21 -0.95
CA ASP A 13 40.59 16.54 0.33
C ASP A 13 41.32 15.93 1.51
N GLU A 14 41.68 14.64 1.44
CA GLU A 14 42.47 13.95 2.46
C GLU A 14 43.81 14.65 2.76
N LYS A 15 44.46 15.19 1.75
CA LYS A 15 45.74 15.91 1.85
C LYS A 15 45.57 17.40 2.15
N GLY A 16 44.36 17.90 2.26
CA GLY A 16 44.06 19.29 2.58
C GLY A 16 44.55 20.27 1.50
N LEU A 17 44.42 19.89 0.21
CA LEU A 17 44.78 20.81 -0.88
C LEU A 17 43.81 22.00 -0.87
N THR A 18 44.37 23.22 -1.02
CA THR A 18 43.57 24.43 -1.20
C THR A 18 42.93 24.45 -2.59
N HIS A 19 41.89 25.26 -2.77
CA HIS A 19 41.21 25.43 -4.06
C HIS A 19 42.23 25.73 -5.21
N LYS A 20 43.20 26.64 -4.97
CA LYS A 20 44.22 26.98 -5.96
C LYS A 20 45.17 25.82 -6.26
N GLU A 21 45.44 24.95 -5.32
CA GLU A 21 46.26 23.74 -5.54
C GLU A 21 45.46 22.67 -6.30
N LYS A 22 44.17 22.50 -6.01
CA LYS A 22 43.29 21.59 -6.77
C LYS A 22 43.12 21.99 -8.22
N GLU A 23 43.10 23.31 -8.53
CA GLU A 23 43.09 23.84 -9.92
C GLU A 23 44.31 23.43 -10.73
N VAL A 24 45.40 23.07 -10.10
CA VAL A 24 46.61 22.55 -10.75
C VAL A 24 46.69 21.02 -10.68
N PHE A 25 46.37 20.44 -9.53
CA PHE A 25 46.48 19.01 -9.28
C PHE A 25 45.57 18.16 -10.17
N LEU A 26 44.27 18.53 -10.27
CA LEU A 26 43.30 17.80 -11.06
C LEU A 26 43.59 17.77 -12.57
N PRO A 27 43.88 18.90 -13.24
CA PRO A 27 44.21 18.87 -14.66
C PRO A 27 45.54 18.16 -14.94
N LEU A 28 46.56 18.32 -14.08
CA LEU A 28 47.86 17.73 -14.28
C LEU A 28 47.81 16.18 -14.21
N PHE A 29 47.16 15.63 -13.19
CA PHE A 29 47.18 14.19 -12.96
C PHE A 29 45.90 13.46 -13.45
N GLY A 30 44.79 14.17 -13.65
CA GLY A 30 43.55 13.62 -14.20
C GLY A 30 43.47 13.73 -15.73
N GLU A 31 43.77 14.93 -16.27
CA GLU A 31 43.64 15.21 -17.68
C GLU A 31 44.98 15.08 -18.45
N GLY A 32 46.09 14.95 -17.71
CA GLY A 32 47.43 14.85 -18.31
C GLY A 32 47.93 16.16 -18.92
N LYS A 33 47.36 17.30 -18.50
CA LYS A 33 47.76 18.63 -19.02
C LYS A 33 49.17 19.00 -18.56
N THR A 34 49.89 19.68 -19.43
CA THR A 34 51.21 20.25 -19.10
C THR A 34 51.09 21.51 -18.23
N ARG A 35 52.19 21.88 -17.55
CA ARG A 35 52.26 23.13 -16.76
C ARG A 35 51.93 24.37 -17.57
N ILE A 36 52.33 24.40 -18.85
CA ILE A 36 52.06 25.51 -19.78
C ILE A 36 50.55 25.60 -20.07
N GLU A 37 49.91 24.48 -20.40
CA GLU A 37 48.48 24.44 -20.67
C GLU A 37 47.67 24.84 -19.44
N ILE A 38 48.08 24.41 -18.23
CA ILE A 38 47.44 24.78 -16.96
C ILE A 38 47.62 26.28 -16.68
N ALA A 39 48.82 26.85 -16.95
CA ALA A 39 49.09 28.28 -16.82
C ALA A 39 48.18 29.10 -17.75
N GLN A 40 48.01 28.67 -19.00
CA GLN A 40 47.10 29.31 -19.96
C GLN A 40 45.64 29.21 -19.51
N MET A 41 45.19 28.03 -19.05
CA MET A 41 43.83 27.78 -18.59
C MET A 41 43.46 28.64 -17.37
N LEU A 42 44.44 28.86 -16.47
CA LEU A 42 44.22 29.63 -15.25
C LEU A 42 44.54 31.12 -15.38
N PHE A 43 44.96 31.57 -16.57
CA PHE A 43 45.39 32.94 -16.85
C PHE A 43 46.49 33.41 -15.88
N VAL A 44 47.48 32.56 -15.59
CA VAL A 44 48.62 32.85 -14.73
C VAL A 44 49.93 32.54 -15.45
N ASN A 45 51.04 33.00 -14.90
CA ASN A 45 52.34 32.63 -15.44
C ASN A 45 52.77 31.22 -14.96
N GLU A 46 53.71 30.58 -15.68
CA GLU A 46 54.18 29.23 -15.38
C GLU A 46 54.86 29.13 -13.98
N SER A 47 55.49 30.20 -13.52
CA SER A 47 56.09 30.29 -12.18
C SER A 47 55.06 30.18 -11.08
N ALA A 48 53.84 30.73 -11.25
CA ALA A 48 52.72 30.60 -10.31
C ALA A 48 52.22 29.15 -10.24
N VAL A 49 52.16 28.44 -11.36
CA VAL A 49 51.85 27.01 -11.39
C VAL A 49 52.92 26.21 -10.63
N GLY A 50 54.20 26.54 -10.84
CA GLY A 50 55.33 25.93 -10.11
C GLY A 50 55.24 26.12 -8.60
N THR A 51 54.86 27.32 -8.16
CA THR A 51 54.67 27.60 -6.73
C THR A 51 53.55 26.76 -6.11
N ARG A 52 52.41 26.66 -6.79
CA ARG A 52 51.26 25.80 -6.35
C ARG A 52 51.68 24.33 -6.33
N LEU A 53 52.43 23.84 -7.33
CA LEU A 53 52.98 22.48 -7.32
C LEU A 53 53.94 22.22 -6.15
N THR A 54 54.76 23.20 -5.78
CA THR A 54 55.62 23.08 -4.57
C THR A 54 54.77 22.90 -3.30
N GLY A 55 53.64 23.62 -3.16
CA GLY A 55 52.69 23.44 -2.09
C GLY A 55 52.10 22.02 -2.08
N ILE A 56 51.73 21.49 -3.23
CA ILE A 56 51.21 20.13 -3.41
C ILE A 56 52.26 19.10 -2.96
N TYR A 57 53.50 19.19 -3.48
CA TYR A 57 54.56 18.25 -3.08
C TYR A 57 54.83 18.24 -1.58
N ASN A 58 54.82 19.42 -0.95
CA ASN A 58 54.98 19.49 0.53
C ASN A 58 53.84 18.77 1.26
N LYS A 59 52.61 18.90 0.83
CA LYS A 59 51.44 18.23 1.46
C LYS A 59 51.47 16.74 1.24
N PHE A 60 52.02 16.29 0.12
CA PHE A 60 52.24 14.86 -0.17
C PHE A 60 53.53 14.32 0.47
N GLN A 61 54.33 15.19 1.11
CA GLN A 61 55.62 14.83 1.76
C GLN A 61 56.64 14.26 0.75
N ILE A 62 56.67 14.80 -0.50
CA ILE A 62 57.61 14.41 -1.51
C ILE A 62 58.90 15.24 -1.29
N VAL A 63 59.98 14.55 -0.86
CA VAL A 63 61.24 15.19 -0.40
C VAL A 63 62.28 15.38 -1.53
N ASP A 64 62.06 14.74 -2.68
CA ASP A 64 62.99 14.76 -3.81
C ASP A 64 63.24 16.17 -4.36
N SER A 65 64.27 16.33 -5.25
CA SER A 65 64.60 17.60 -5.85
C SER A 65 64.43 17.59 -7.38
N GLY A 66 64.02 18.71 -7.96
CA GLY A 66 63.89 18.91 -9.42
C GLY A 66 62.80 18.05 -10.07
N PRO A 67 63.02 17.54 -11.31
CA PRO A 67 62.06 16.76 -12.08
C PRO A 67 61.60 15.47 -11.41
N VAL A 68 62.41 14.95 -10.49
CA VAL A 68 62.13 13.70 -9.70
C VAL A 68 60.92 13.85 -8.82
N LYS A 69 60.58 15.08 -8.36
CA LYS A 69 59.38 15.31 -7.51
C LYS A 69 58.07 14.91 -8.18
N GLU A 70 57.96 15.19 -9.47
CA GLU A 70 56.73 14.83 -10.21
C GLU A 70 56.62 13.32 -10.39
N CYS A 71 57.78 12.65 -10.60
CA CYS A 71 57.84 11.20 -10.69
C CYS A 71 57.45 10.55 -9.35
N GLY A 72 58.03 11.02 -8.24
CA GLY A 72 57.73 10.55 -6.90
C GLY A 72 56.24 10.73 -6.52
N LEU A 73 55.62 11.85 -6.94
CA LEU A 73 54.18 12.03 -6.73
C LEU A 73 53.34 11.08 -7.59
N LYS A 74 53.73 10.85 -8.86
CA LYS A 74 53.05 9.88 -9.74
C LYS A 74 53.12 8.45 -9.17
N ASP A 75 54.27 8.06 -8.65
CA ASP A 75 54.44 6.75 -8.01
C ASP A 75 53.59 6.62 -6.75
N TYR A 76 53.50 7.67 -5.93
CA TYR A 76 52.59 7.70 -4.78
C TYR A 76 51.13 7.56 -5.22
N LEU A 77 50.71 8.32 -6.25
CA LEU A 77 49.36 8.23 -6.81
C LEU A 77 49.05 6.86 -7.38
N ASN A 78 49.98 6.23 -8.11
CA ASN A 78 49.81 4.87 -8.63
C ASN A 78 49.57 3.85 -7.50
N ASN A 79 50.43 3.87 -6.47
CA ASN A 79 50.29 2.96 -5.33
C ASN A 79 48.96 3.17 -4.56
N ARG A 80 48.57 4.42 -4.39
CA ARG A 80 47.29 4.74 -3.72
C ARG A 80 46.08 4.39 -4.55
N TYR A 81 46.18 4.57 -5.88
CA TYR A 81 45.13 4.21 -6.83
C TYR A 81 44.90 2.68 -6.91
N GLN A 82 45.94 1.89 -6.89
CA GLN A 82 45.81 0.42 -6.82
C GLN A 82 45.06 -0.03 -5.56
N ARG A 83 45.37 0.60 -4.40
CA ARG A 83 44.62 0.30 -3.15
C ARG A 83 43.17 0.74 -3.25
N TRP A 84 42.92 1.92 -3.77
CA TRP A 84 41.60 2.46 -3.98
C TRP A 84 40.75 1.59 -4.94
N GLN A 85 41.37 1.06 -6.00
CA GLN A 85 40.71 0.10 -6.90
C GLN A 85 40.38 -1.20 -6.17
N ALA A 86 41.29 -1.74 -5.38
CA ALA A 86 41.08 -2.97 -4.61
C ALA A 86 39.95 -2.78 -3.56
N GLU A 87 39.91 -1.64 -2.88
CA GLU A 87 38.86 -1.28 -1.91
C GLU A 87 37.48 -1.13 -2.59
N ASN A 88 37.42 -0.47 -3.76
CA ASN A 88 36.17 -0.29 -4.51
C ASN A 88 35.70 -1.56 -5.26
N SER A 89 36.64 -2.38 -5.77
CA SER A 89 36.31 -3.67 -6.39
C SER A 89 35.73 -4.66 -5.35
N ASN A 90 36.28 -4.66 -4.15
CA ASN A 90 35.72 -5.49 -3.07
C ASN A 90 34.34 -4.98 -2.62
N SER A 91 34.11 -3.66 -2.59
CA SER A 91 32.80 -3.11 -2.19
C SER A 91 31.72 -3.40 -3.25
N SER A 92 32.02 -3.35 -4.53
CA SER A 92 31.06 -3.69 -5.60
C SER A 92 30.73 -5.18 -5.63
N LEU A 93 31.73 -6.06 -5.46
CA LEU A 93 31.54 -7.51 -5.35
C LEU A 93 30.76 -7.90 -4.07
N PHE A 94 30.97 -7.16 -2.97
CA PHE A 94 30.23 -7.37 -1.72
C PHE A 94 28.76 -6.95 -1.86
N THR A 95 28.49 -5.78 -2.49
CA THR A 95 27.11 -5.33 -2.75
C THR A 95 26.38 -6.24 -3.74
N GLU A 96 27.01 -6.66 -4.84
CA GLU A 96 26.43 -7.61 -5.79
C GLU A 96 26.13 -8.96 -5.14
N ASN A 97 27.03 -9.50 -4.31
CA ASN A 97 26.81 -10.76 -3.58
C ASN A 97 25.69 -10.64 -2.53
N ILE A 98 25.56 -9.49 -1.85
CA ILE A 98 24.46 -9.24 -0.90
C ILE A 98 23.14 -9.14 -1.64
N ASP A 99 23.06 -8.43 -2.76
CA ASP A 99 21.85 -8.30 -3.55
C ASP A 99 21.38 -9.64 -4.13
N VAL A 100 22.29 -10.46 -4.65
CA VAL A 100 21.99 -11.84 -5.12
C VAL A 100 21.49 -12.70 -3.97
N SER A 101 22.11 -12.61 -2.79
CA SER A 101 21.68 -13.33 -1.59
C SER A 101 20.28 -12.91 -1.14
N ILE A 102 19.99 -11.60 -1.11
CA ILE A 102 18.66 -11.07 -0.76
C ILE A 102 17.61 -11.50 -1.79
N GLN A 103 17.91 -11.42 -3.08
CA GLN A 103 16.97 -11.85 -4.13
C GLN A 103 16.65 -13.34 -4.02
N THR A 104 17.66 -14.18 -3.79
CA THR A 104 17.49 -15.63 -3.60
C THR A 104 16.59 -15.90 -2.38
N LEU A 105 16.83 -15.19 -1.28
CA LEU A 105 16.04 -15.30 -0.06
C LEU A 105 14.59 -14.85 -0.28
N VAL A 106 14.36 -13.74 -1.01
CA VAL A 106 13.02 -13.28 -1.38
C VAL A 106 12.28 -14.36 -2.17
N GLN A 107 12.90 -14.92 -3.21
CA GLN A 107 12.25 -15.94 -4.04
C GLN A 107 11.92 -17.22 -3.24
N LYS A 108 12.83 -17.65 -2.38
CA LYS A 108 12.59 -18.79 -1.51
C LYS A 108 11.44 -18.55 -0.55
N THR A 109 11.43 -17.38 0.14
CA THR A 109 10.36 -17.00 1.03
C THR A 109 9.02 -16.93 0.28
N ARG A 110 8.98 -16.32 -0.92
CA ARG A 110 7.77 -16.25 -1.76
C ARG A 110 7.22 -17.64 -2.07
N GLN A 111 8.07 -18.59 -2.47
CA GLN A 111 7.65 -19.97 -2.75
C GLN A 111 7.05 -20.64 -1.50
N GLN A 112 7.65 -20.43 -0.34
CA GLN A 112 7.21 -21.03 0.92
C GLN A 112 5.90 -20.45 1.43
N ILE A 113 5.66 -19.14 1.28
CA ILE A 113 4.40 -18.49 1.73
C ILE A 113 3.29 -18.52 0.69
N GLN A 114 3.56 -18.96 -0.54
CA GLN A 114 2.55 -19.01 -1.60
C GLN A 114 1.29 -19.77 -1.19
N PRO A 115 1.35 -20.96 -0.54
CA PRO A 115 0.17 -21.67 -0.09
C PRO A 115 -0.67 -20.85 0.89
N TYR A 116 -0.03 -20.14 1.83
CA TYR A 116 -0.69 -19.25 2.77
C TYR A 116 -1.44 -18.11 2.06
N ILE A 117 -0.78 -17.42 1.13
CA ILE A 117 -1.41 -16.34 0.37
C ILE A 117 -2.58 -16.87 -0.47
N GLN A 118 -2.44 -18.05 -1.08
CA GLN A 118 -3.53 -18.68 -1.82
C GLN A 118 -4.71 -19.06 -0.91
N GLU A 119 -4.46 -19.54 0.29
CA GLU A 119 -5.50 -19.90 1.26
C GLU A 119 -6.26 -18.66 1.76
N CYS A 120 -5.56 -17.62 2.21
CA CYS A 120 -6.21 -16.45 2.80
C CYS A 120 -6.74 -15.44 1.76
N CYS A 121 -6.10 -15.35 0.58
CA CYS A 121 -6.41 -14.34 -0.41
C CYS A 121 -6.95 -14.88 -1.74
N GLY A 122 -6.68 -16.15 -2.08
CA GLY A 122 -7.02 -16.75 -3.39
C GLY A 122 -8.51 -16.96 -3.61
N THR A 123 -9.28 -16.98 -2.54
CA THR A 123 -10.73 -17.21 -2.62
C THR A 123 -11.52 -16.13 -1.89
N MET A 124 -12.74 -15.93 -2.31
CA MET A 124 -13.72 -15.13 -1.60
C MET A 124 -15.04 -15.86 -1.47
N ARG A 125 -15.76 -15.60 -0.38
CA ARG A 125 -17.16 -16.02 -0.22
C ARG A 125 -18.03 -14.79 -0.35
N VAL A 126 -18.89 -14.81 -1.33
CA VAL A 126 -19.93 -13.80 -1.49
C VAL A 126 -21.19 -14.31 -0.79
N LEU A 127 -22.00 -13.43 -0.27
CA LEU A 127 -23.13 -13.56 0.66
C LEU A 127 -23.89 -14.89 0.66
N ASP A 128 -24.07 -15.55 -0.49
CA ASP A 128 -24.87 -16.77 -0.59
C ASP A 128 -24.11 -18.03 -1.02
N MET A 129 -22.82 -17.89 -1.28
CA MET A 129 -22.06 -19.02 -1.79
C MET A 129 -21.77 -20.03 -0.69
N THR A 130 -22.27 -21.25 -0.85
CA THR A 130 -21.96 -22.39 0.00
C THR A 130 -20.49 -22.78 -0.11
N GLN A 131 -19.88 -22.55 -1.28
CA GLN A 131 -18.46 -22.77 -1.53
C GLN A 131 -17.75 -21.46 -1.88
N PRO A 132 -16.47 -21.29 -1.48
CA PRO A 132 -15.67 -20.15 -1.89
C PRO A 132 -15.41 -20.21 -3.40
N ILE A 133 -15.42 -19.05 -4.04
CA ILE A 133 -15.02 -18.89 -5.44
C ILE A 133 -13.59 -18.35 -5.50
N GLU A 134 -12.82 -18.78 -6.49
CA GLU A 134 -11.52 -18.19 -6.78
C GLU A 134 -11.68 -16.69 -7.05
N LEU A 135 -10.85 -15.88 -6.40
CA LEU A 135 -10.91 -14.43 -6.50
C LEU A 135 -10.82 -13.97 -7.97
N GLY A 136 -9.92 -14.55 -8.76
CA GLY A 136 -9.72 -14.19 -10.17
C GLY A 136 -10.93 -14.40 -11.06
N LYS A 137 -11.87 -15.29 -10.69
CA LYS A 137 -13.06 -15.56 -11.48
C LYS A 137 -14.16 -14.49 -11.34
N ILE A 138 -14.16 -13.73 -10.23
CA ILE A 138 -15.22 -12.76 -9.95
C ILE A 138 -14.69 -11.35 -9.72
N TYR A 139 -13.38 -11.20 -9.53
CA TYR A 139 -12.77 -9.91 -9.29
C TYR A 139 -12.96 -8.96 -10.48
N THR A 140 -13.46 -7.79 -10.17
CA THR A 140 -13.53 -6.65 -11.08
C THR A 140 -12.58 -5.57 -10.59
N ASN A 141 -11.76 -5.02 -11.47
CA ASN A 141 -10.78 -4.00 -11.14
C ASN A 141 -11.47 -2.79 -10.50
N VAL A 142 -10.97 -2.36 -9.36
CA VAL A 142 -11.46 -1.16 -8.68
C VAL A 142 -10.76 0.08 -9.23
N ASN A 143 -11.49 1.19 -9.28
CA ASN A 143 -10.93 2.50 -9.54
C ASN A 143 -10.76 3.26 -8.21
N ILE A 144 -9.78 4.14 -8.19
CA ILE A 144 -9.39 4.94 -7.04
C ILE A 144 -9.60 6.42 -7.39
N LEU A 145 -10.09 7.18 -6.44
CA LEU A 145 -10.18 8.64 -6.48
C LEU A 145 -9.02 9.22 -5.65
N GLU A 146 -8.19 10.07 -6.25
CA GLU A 146 -7.12 10.76 -5.51
C GLU A 146 -7.67 11.78 -4.50
N LYS A 147 -8.89 12.27 -4.72
CA LYS A 147 -9.59 13.17 -3.79
C LYS A 147 -10.60 12.39 -2.95
N ILE A 148 -10.56 12.62 -1.65
CA ILE A 148 -11.48 11.98 -0.71
C ILE A 148 -12.80 12.74 -0.69
N THR A 149 -13.77 12.24 -1.41
CA THR A 149 -15.14 12.84 -1.47
C THR A 149 -15.82 12.79 -0.10
N GLY A 150 -15.72 11.68 0.60
CA GLY A 150 -16.30 11.53 1.95
C GLY A 150 -15.72 12.47 2.99
N LYS A 151 -14.43 12.85 2.87
CA LYS A 151 -13.80 13.83 3.76
C LYS A 151 -14.33 15.23 3.48
N THR A 152 -14.39 15.62 2.22
CA THR A 152 -14.94 16.92 1.80
C THR A 152 -16.37 17.10 2.29
N TRP A 153 -17.23 16.07 2.18
CA TRP A 153 -18.59 16.13 2.66
C TRP A 153 -18.69 16.19 4.19
N ARG A 154 -17.82 15.50 4.92
CA ARG A 154 -17.75 15.55 6.38
C ARG A 154 -17.27 16.92 6.87
N GLU A 155 -16.30 17.53 6.20
CA GLU A 155 -15.87 18.92 6.48
C GLU A 155 -16.97 19.92 6.18
N ILE A 156 -17.72 19.76 5.08
CA ILE A 156 -18.89 20.56 4.77
C ILE A 156 -20.01 20.34 5.80
N ALA A 157 -20.25 19.11 6.22
CA ALA A 157 -21.26 18.78 7.22
C ALA A 157 -20.92 19.34 8.63
N GLN A 158 -19.63 19.44 8.96
CA GLN A 158 -19.17 20.11 10.19
C GLN A 158 -19.29 21.64 10.11
N LEU A 159 -19.23 22.20 8.90
CA LEU A 159 -19.43 23.63 8.66
C LEU A 159 -20.92 24.01 8.56
N GLN A 160 -21.76 23.06 8.19
CA GLN A 160 -23.22 23.21 8.11
C GLN A 160 -23.83 22.34 9.20
N GLU A 161 -24.37 22.90 10.24
CA GLU A 161 -24.99 22.20 11.38
C GLU A 161 -26.04 21.13 11.00
N LYS A 162 -26.49 21.07 9.75
CA LYS A 162 -27.35 20.01 9.20
C LYS A 162 -27.06 19.78 7.72
N VAL A 163 -26.70 18.58 7.33
CA VAL A 163 -26.63 18.15 5.92
C VAL A 163 -28.08 18.00 5.41
N SER A 164 -28.42 18.67 4.31
CA SER A 164 -29.75 18.48 3.70
C SER A 164 -29.87 17.06 3.12
N ARG A 165 -31.10 16.53 3.14
CA ARG A 165 -31.43 15.20 2.56
C ARG A 165 -30.96 15.08 1.11
N GLU A 166 -31.13 16.12 0.30
CA GLU A 166 -30.70 16.14 -1.10
C GLU A 166 -29.18 16.01 -1.26
N ASN A 167 -28.41 16.64 -0.38
CA ASN A 167 -26.95 16.57 -0.40
C ASN A 167 -26.46 15.18 0.03
N PHE A 168 -27.12 14.56 1.03
CA PHE A 168 -26.83 13.19 1.43
C PHE A 168 -27.15 12.20 0.31
N GLU A 169 -28.33 12.33 -0.33
CA GLU A 169 -28.72 11.49 -1.46
C GLU A 169 -27.75 11.66 -2.66
N ARG A 170 -27.31 12.91 -2.93
CA ARG A 170 -26.33 13.20 -3.99
C ARG A 170 -24.97 12.61 -3.70
N TRP A 171 -24.52 12.62 -2.46
CA TRP A 171 -23.31 11.94 -2.03
C TRP A 171 -23.41 10.42 -2.18
N CYS A 172 -24.55 9.83 -1.83
CA CYS A 172 -24.81 8.41 -2.04
C CYS A 172 -24.82 8.02 -3.53
N ARG A 173 -25.20 8.94 -4.43
CA ARG A 173 -25.29 8.72 -5.88
C ARG A 173 -23.97 8.82 -6.64
N GLY A 174 -22.90 9.29 -6.02
CA GLY A 174 -21.56 9.32 -6.66
C GLY A 174 -21.41 10.24 -7.88
N THR A 175 -22.20 11.32 -7.99
CA THR A 175 -22.27 12.19 -9.19
C THR A 175 -21.14 13.22 -9.35
N VAL A 176 -20.02 13.09 -8.64
CA VAL A 176 -18.85 13.95 -8.86
C VAL A 176 -17.97 13.34 -9.95
N LYS A 177 -17.80 14.04 -11.08
CA LYS A 177 -16.81 13.70 -12.10
C LYS A 177 -15.41 13.93 -11.53
N GLU A 178 -14.84 12.90 -10.92
CA GLU A 178 -13.47 12.92 -10.43
C GLU A 178 -12.58 12.03 -11.32
N GLU A 179 -11.30 12.38 -11.40
CA GLU A 179 -10.33 11.61 -12.14
C GLU A 179 -10.15 10.24 -11.45
N ARG A 180 -10.48 9.18 -12.18
CA ARG A 180 -10.40 7.79 -11.71
C ARG A 180 -9.14 7.16 -12.26
N ILE A 181 -8.35 6.58 -11.39
CA ILE A 181 -7.17 5.79 -11.78
C ILE A 181 -7.37 4.34 -11.38
N PRO A 182 -6.86 3.36 -12.14
CA PRO A 182 -6.90 1.96 -11.75
C PRO A 182 -6.22 1.75 -10.40
N GLY A 183 -6.81 0.91 -9.55
CA GLY A 183 -6.32 0.69 -8.19
C GLY A 183 -4.87 0.17 -8.14
N ILE A 184 -4.49 -0.68 -9.10
CA ILE A 184 -3.12 -1.20 -9.22
C ILE A 184 -2.13 -0.06 -9.49
N GLU A 185 -2.46 0.88 -10.39
CA GLU A 185 -1.61 2.05 -10.69
C GLU A 185 -1.42 2.94 -9.45
N ALA A 186 -2.49 3.12 -8.65
CA ALA A 186 -2.37 3.83 -7.38
C ALA A 186 -1.43 3.11 -6.40
N ALA A 187 -1.50 1.78 -6.34
CA ALA A 187 -0.62 0.98 -5.51
C ALA A 187 0.84 1.00 -6.01
N GLU A 188 1.08 1.14 -7.31
CA GLU A 188 2.43 1.32 -7.87
C GLU A 188 3.00 2.72 -7.56
N LYS A 189 2.15 3.74 -7.65
CA LYS A 189 2.54 5.14 -7.48
C LYS A 189 2.92 5.48 -6.04
N PHE A 190 2.22 4.89 -5.05
CA PHE A 190 2.35 5.27 -3.64
C PHE A 190 2.89 4.12 -2.79
N SER A 191 4.07 4.29 -2.20
CA SER A 191 4.68 3.28 -1.32
C SER A 191 3.95 3.14 0.03
N LYS A 192 3.20 4.16 0.45
CA LYS A 192 2.37 4.16 1.66
C LYS A 192 0.98 4.66 1.31
N LEU A 193 0.03 3.74 1.24
CA LEU A 193 -1.30 3.98 0.75
C LEU A 193 -2.34 3.65 1.81
N MET A 194 -3.26 4.57 2.07
CA MET A 194 -4.45 4.34 2.89
C MET A 194 -5.70 4.40 2.02
N ILE A 195 -6.34 3.26 1.87
CA ILE A 195 -7.50 3.07 1.03
C ILE A 195 -8.77 3.24 1.86
N LEU A 196 -9.47 4.31 1.59
CA LEU A 196 -10.76 4.62 2.20
C LEU A 196 -11.89 4.17 1.28
N GLY A 197 -13.05 3.89 1.85
CA GLY A 197 -14.23 3.58 1.04
C GLY A 197 -15.44 3.23 1.88
N LYS A 198 -16.61 3.31 1.23
CA LYS A 198 -17.89 2.92 1.80
C LYS A 198 -17.91 1.45 2.22
N PRO A 199 -18.82 1.03 3.12
CA PRO A 199 -19.08 -0.39 3.34
C PRO A 199 -19.42 -1.08 2.01
N GLY A 200 -18.85 -2.26 1.78
CA GLY A 200 -19.10 -3.02 0.56
C GLY A 200 -18.41 -2.51 -0.72
N ALA A 201 -17.57 -1.47 -0.65
CA ALA A 201 -16.84 -0.94 -1.81
C ALA A 201 -15.71 -1.85 -2.34
N GLY A 202 -15.47 -3.02 -1.73
CA GLY A 202 -14.47 -3.98 -2.23
C GLY A 202 -13.04 -3.79 -1.72
N LYS A 203 -12.80 -3.00 -0.67
CA LYS A 203 -11.46 -2.74 -0.12
C LYS A 203 -10.65 -4.00 0.20
N THR A 204 -11.21 -4.89 1.02
CA THR A 204 -10.59 -6.19 1.37
C THR A 204 -10.32 -7.04 0.14
N THR A 205 -11.26 -7.04 -0.81
CA THR A 205 -11.15 -7.79 -2.08
C THR A 205 -9.97 -7.25 -2.91
N PHE A 206 -9.80 -5.94 -2.93
CA PHE A 206 -8.67 -5.30 -3.60
C PHE A 206 -7.33 -5.63 -2.95
N LEU A 207 -7.23 -5.57 -1.60
CA LEU A 207 -6.01 -5.98 -0.92
C LEU A 207 -5.64 -7.44 -1.20
N LYS A 208 -6.61 -8.34 -1.15
CA LYS A 208 -6.43 -9.75 -1.51
C LYS A 208 -5.95 -9.90 -2.96
N HIS A 209 -6.51 -9.12 -3.87
CA HIS A 209 -6.07 -9.10 -5.27
C HIS A 209 -4.61 -8.66 -5.40
N LEU A 210 -4.19 -7.59 -4.70
CA LEU A 210 -2.78 -7.17 -4.68
C LEU A 210 -1.85 -8.28 -4.17
N ALA A 211 -2.25 -9.00 -3.11
CA ALA A 211 -1.47 -10.13 -2.59
C ALA A 211 -1.30 -11.24 -3.63
N ILE A 212 -2.39 -11.61 -4.32
CA ILE A 212 -2.39 -12.65 -5.37
C ILE A 212 -1.56 -12.20 -6.57
N GLN A 213 -1.71 -10.95 -7.05
CA GLN A 213 -0.91 -10.43 -8.15
C GLN A 213 0.59 -10.36 -7.78
N CYS A 214 0.90 -9.99 -6.55
CA CYS A 214 2.27 -9.95 -6.07
C CYS A 214 2.87 -11.35 -6.02
N ILE A 215 2.23 -12.32 -5.37
CA ILE A 215 2.77 -13.68 -5.26
C ILE A 215 2.84 -14.37 -6.63
N GLY A 216 1.92 -14.07 -7.54
CA GLY A 216 1.92 -14.53 -8.93
C GLY A 216 2.97 -13.86 -9.83
N GLY A 217 3.62 -12.81 -9.37
CA GLY A 217 4.67 -12.10 -10.11
C GLY A 217 4.18 -11.04 -11.11
N ALA A 218 2.89 -10.75 -11.15
CA ALA A 218 2.32 -9.73 -12.03
C ALA A 218 2.38 -8.31 -11.42
N PHE A 219 2.58 -8.19 -10.12
CA PHE A 219 2.72 -6.94 -9.38
C PHE A 219 3.86 -7.07 -8.38
N GLN A 220 4.85 -6.17 -8.44
CA GLN A 220 5.99 -6.13 -7.50
C GLN A 220 6.62 -7.49 -7.19
N ALA A 221 7.03 -8.21 -8.24
CA ALA A 221 7.58 -9.57 -8.18
C ALA A 221 8.83 -9.72 -7.28
N GLU A 222 9.50 -8.62 -6.97
CA GLU A 222 10.69 -8.55 -6.10
C GLU A 222 10.34 -8.41 -4.61
N ARG A 223 9.05 -8.39 -4.24
CA ARG A 223 8.58 -8.27 -2.86
C ARG A 223 7.88 -9.53 -2.38
N VAL A 224 7.89 -9.71 -1.08
CA VAL A 224 7.17 -10.74 -0.34
C VAL A 224 5.83 -10.14 0.13
N PRO A 225 4.67 -10.59 -0.37
CA PRO A 225 3.39 -10.10 0.11
C PRO A 225 3.05 -10.70 1.47
N VAL A 226 2.55 -9.87 2.38
CA VAL A 226 1.98 -10.32 3.67
C VAL A 226 0.63 -9.67 3.86
N PHE A 227 -0.39 -10.48 4.14
CA PHE A 227 -1.76 -10.02 4.39
C PHE A 227 -2.10 -10.18 5.86
N ILE A 228 -2.49 -9.10 6.53
CA ILE A 228 -2.82 -9.08 7.95
C ILE A 228 -4.19 -8.44 8.13
N THR A 229 -5.11 -9.17 8.77
CA THR A 229 -6.35 -8.60 9.29
C THR A 229 -6.03 -7.91 10.62
N LEU A 230 -6.18 -6.59 10.68
CA LEU A 230 -5.81 -5.80 11.86
C LEU A 230 -6.63 -6.17 13.10
N LYS A 231 -7.85 -6.64 12.89
CA LYS A 231 -8.67 -7.20 13.97
C LYS A 231 -8.00 -8.41 14.60
N ASP A 232 -7.58 -9.41 13.78
CA ASP A 232 -6.94 -10.61 14.29
C ASP A 232 -5.64 -10.30 15.01
N PHE A 233 -4.86 -9.36 14.48
CA PHE A 233 -3.67 -8.84 15.15
C PHE A 233 -3.99 -8.19 16.51
N SER A 234 -5.08 -7.41 16.58
CA SER A 234 -5.48 -6.74 17.83
C SER A 234 -5.96 -7.71 18.91
N ASP A 235 -6.56 -8.83 18.51
CA ASP A 235 -7.16 -9.81 19.39
C ASP A 235 -6.14 -10.81 20.00
N VAL A 236 -4.86 -10.76 19.57
CA VAL A 236 -3.81 -11.61 20.16
C VAL A 236 -3.55 -11.22 21.62
N GLN A 237 -3.78 -12.15 22.55
CA GLN A 237 -3.73 -11.91 23.99
C GLN A 237 -2.40 -11.38 24.51
N GLU A 238 -1.27 -11.78 23.90
CA GLU A 238 0.07 -11.39 24.31
C GLU A 238 0.45 -9.96 23.87
N HIS A 239 -0.42 -9.30 23.08
CA HIS A 239 -0.19 -7.98 22.50
C HIS A 239 1.20 -7.79 21.88
N PRO A 240 1.66 -8.71 20.99
CA PRO A 240 2.97 -8.59 20.37
C PRO A 240 3.05 -7.29 19.56
N ASN A 241 4.25 -6.74 19.36
CA ASN A 241 4.42 -5.68 18.41
C ASN A 241 4.24 -6.22 16.97
N LEU A 242 4.04 -5.32 15.99
CA LEU A 242 3.74 -5.73 14.61
C LEU A 242 4.91 -6.49 13.96
N LEU A 243 6.15 -6.20 14.31
CA LEU A 243 7.32 -6.94 13.81
C LEU A 243 7.35 -8.39 14.35
N GLU A 244 7.08 -8.58 15.63
CA GLU A 244 6.97 -9.91 16.25
C GLU A 244 5.81 -10.71 15.65
N TYR A 245 4.67 -10.05 15.40
CA TYR A 245 3.53 -10.68 14.77
C TYR A 245 3.86 -11.14 13.34
N LEU A 246 4.52 -10.28 12.55
CA LEU A 246 5.03 -10.62 11.23
C LEU A 246 5.97 -11.84 11.27
N GLN A 247 6.90 -11.88 12.22
CA GLN A 247 7.81 -13.00 12.38
C GLN A 247 7.06 -14.28 12.70
N ARG A 248 6.14 -14.27 13.67
CA ARG A 248 5.33 -15.43 14.05
C ARG A 248 4.54 -15.98 12.87
N LEU A 249 3.93 -15.08 12.08
CA LEU A 249 3.16 -15.44 10.90
C LEU A 249 4.05 -16.09 9.83
N LEU A 250 5.18 -15.48 9.51
CA LEU A 250 6.08 -15.95 8.46
C LEU A 250 6.85 -17.24 8.87
N LYS A 251 7.24 -17.36 10.14
CA LYS A 251 7.90 -18.56 10.69
C LYS A 251 7.03 -19.82 10.52
N GLY A 252 5.71 -19.71 10.57
CA GLY A 252 4.81 -20.83 10.34
C GLY A 252 4.88 -21.42 8.93
N TYR A 253 5.44 -20.68 7.98
CA TYR A 253 5.51 -21.07 6.56
C TYR A 253 6.91 -21.09 5.98
N SER A 254 7.88 -20.45 6.63
CA SER A 254 9.25 -20.32 6.11
C SER A 254 10.28 -20.46 7.21
N ASP A 255 11.11 -21.51 7.11
CA ASP A 255 12.22 -21.78 8.03
C ASP A 255 13.23 -20.63 8.06
N GLU A 256 13.38 -19.91 6.94
CA GLU A 256 14.27 -18.75 6.83
C GLU A 256 13.88 -17.61 7.79
N MET A 257 12.59 -17.56 8.19
CA MET A 257 12.04 -16.54 9.08
C MET A 257 12.11 -16.93 10.58
N GLU A 258 12.75 -18.04 10.93
CA GLU A 258 13.02 -18.39 12.34
C GLU A 258 13.89 -17.32 13.01
N ASP A 259 14.90 -16.83 12.30
CA ASP A 259 15.76 -15.75 12.79
C ASP A 259 15.19 -14.38 12.43
N ILE A 260 14.90 -13.57 13.48
CA ILE A 260 14.42 -12.21 13.32
C ILE A 260 15.42 -11.29 12.56
N SER A 261 16.71 -11.65 12.56
CA SER A 261 17.73 -10.92 11.81
C SER A 261 17.51 -11.01 10.31
N THR A 262 17.06 -12.17 9.81
CA THR A 262 16.70 -12.40 8.42
C THR A 262 15.50 -11.56 8.00
N LEU A 263 14.41 -11.60 8.78
CA LEU A 263 13.24 -10.75 8.56
C LEU A 263 13.61 -9.26 8.55
N THR A 264 14.40 -8.83 9.55
CA THR A 264 14.85 -7.44 9.67
C THR A 264 15.72 -7.01 8.47
N SER A 265 16.56 -7.91 7.96
CA SER A 265 17.39 -7.66 6.77
C SER A 265 16.55 -7.46 5.51
N LEU A 266 15.55 -8.30 5.29
CA LEU A 266 14.59 -8.14 4.18
C LEU A 266 13.74 -6.88 4.32
N LEU A 267 13.30 -6.54 5.53
CA LEU A 267 12.57 -5.29 5.80
C LEU A 267 13.44 -4.06 5.54
N LYS A 268 14.70 -4.06 5.96
CA LYS A 268 15.67 -2.98 5.65
C LYS A 268 15.91 -2.84 4.15
N ALA A 269 15.94 -3.95 3.42
CA ALA A 269 16.09 -3.97 1.97
C ALA A 269 14.77 -3.61 1.23
N GLY A 270 13.68 -3.34 1.94
CA GLY A 270 12.40 -2.95 1.35
C GLY A 270 11.71 -4.06 0.57
N LYS A 271 11.90 -5.31 0.94
CA LYS A 271 11.44 -6.49 0.19
C LYS A 271 10.05 -6.99 0.59
N PHE A 272 9.25 -6.19 1.28
CA PHE A 272 7.88 -6.57 1.66
C PHE A 272 6.82 -5.67 1.04
N LEU A 273 5.69 -6.30 0.69
CA LEU A 273 4.40 -5.67 0.46
C LEU A 273 3.50 -6.02 1.66
N ILE A 274 3.30 -5.06 2.56
CA ILE A 274 2.55 -5.25 3.81
C ILE A 274 1.13 -4.72 3.60
N LEU A 275 0.16 -5.63 3.62
CA LEU A 275 -1.25 -5.39 3.38
C LEU A 275 -2.03 -5.51 4.70
N LEU A 276 -2.53 -4.40 5.21
CA LEU A 276 -3.19 -4.27 6.51
C LEU A 276 -4.69 -4.01 6.30
N ASP A 277 -5.52 -5.01 6.55
CA ASP A 277 -6.95 -4.91 6.28
C ASP A 277 -7.76 -4.56 7.52
N GLY A 278 -8.69 -3.61 7.39
CA GLY A 278 -9.74 -3.35 8.37
C GLY A 278 -9.31 -2.55 9.60
N LEU A 279 -8.68 -1.39 9.43
CA LEU A 279 -8.30 -0.52 10.56
C LEU A 279 -9.51 -0.11 11.42
N ASP A 280 -10.68 0.05 10.80
CA ASP A 280 -11.95 0.36 11.47
C ASP A 280 -12.56 -0.82 12.25
N GLU A 281 -12.05 -2.02 12.05
CA GLU A 281 -12.52 -3.22 12.75
C GLU A 281 -11.78 -3.46 14.08
N VAL A 282 -10.72 -2.71 14.35
CA VAL A 282 -9.97 -2.73 15.62
C VAL A 282 -10.83 -2.13 16.73
N ARG A 283 -10.85 -2.79 17.91
CA ARG A 283 -11.57 -2.26 19.08
C ARG A 283 -10.98 -0.93 19.54
N GLU A 284 -11.82 -0.03 20.03
CA GLU A 284 -11.41 1.32 20.49
C GLU A 284 -10.29 1.26 21.52
N ILE A 285 -10.34 0.30 22.45
CA ILE A 285 -9.32 0.10 23.49
C ILE A 285 -7.93 -0.23 22.92
N ASP A 286 -7.86 -0.91 21.78
CA ASP A 286 -6.63 -1.33 21.12
C ASP A 286 -6.17 -0.36 20.04
N SER A 287 -7.03 0.57 19.64
CA SER A 287 -6.84 1.43 18.48
C SER A 287 -5.55 2.24 18.56
N SER A 288 -5.29 2.90 19.70
CA SER A 288 -4.07 3.70 19.89
C SER A 288 -2.79 2.86 19.79
N ARG A 289 -2.82 1.63 20.31
CA ARG A 289 -1.70 0.68 20.21
C ARG A 289 -1.45 0.30 18.76
N ILE A 290 -2.49 -0.15 18.04
CA ILE A 290 -2.37 -0.59 16.65
C ILE A 290 -1.87 0.51 15.74
N LEU A 291 -2.38 1.74 15.90
CA LEU A 291 -1.90 2.91 15.17
C LEU A 291 -0.42 3.20 15.39
N LYS A 292 0.02 3.09 16.66
CA LYS A 292 1.43 3.26 17.01
C LYS A 292 2.29 2.18 16.36
N GLU A 293 1.89 0.91 16.43
CA GLU A 293 2.61 -0.21 15.83
C GLU A 293 2.79 -0.04 14.31
N ILE A 294 1.73 0.36 13.60
CA ILE A 294 1.79 0.64 12.17
C ILE A 294 2.74 1.81 11.86
N LYS A 295 2.64 2.88 12.65
CA LYS A 295 3.50 4.06 12.51
C LYS A 295 4.96 3.68 12.72
N ASP A 296 5.27 2.99 13.81
CA ASP A 296 6.65 2.63 14.19
C ASP A 296 7.26 1.72 13.13
N LEU A 297 6.59 0.65 12.71
CA LEU A 297 7.08 -0.26 11.67
C LEU A 297 7.31 0.45 10.33
N SER A 298 6.34 1.28 9.91
CA SER A 298 6.43 1.99 8.63
C SER A 298 7.49 3.10 8.62
N GLN A 299 7.86 3.63 9.77
CA GLN A 299 8.96 4.60 9.93
C GLN A 299 10.31 3.91 10.03
N GLN A 300 10.39 2.80 10.75
CA GLN A 300 11.61 2.02 10.91
C GLN A 300 12.07 1.39 9.59
N PHE A 301 11.12 0.95 8.74
CA PHE A 301 11.39 0.28 7.48
C PHE A 301 10.73 0.99 6.28
N PRO A 302 11.13 2.22 5.95
CA PRO A 302 10.42 3.08 5.01
C PRO A 302 10.46 2.60 3.55
N GLN A 303 11.36 1.69 3.20
CA GLN A 303 11.52 1.15 1.85
C GLN A 303 10.46 0.12 1.46
N ASN A 304 9.73 -0.41 2.45
CA ASN A 304 8.65 -1.36 2.19
C ASN A 304 7.39 -0.63 1.74
N GLN A 305 6.55 -1.38 1.04
CA GLN A 305 5.23 -0.88 0.69
C GLN A 305 4.21 -1.26 1.74
N PHE A 306 3.39 -0.28 2.13
CA PHE A 306 2.29 -0.46 3.07
C PHE A 306 0.98 -0.04 2.42
N VAL A 307 -0.02 -0.91 2.47
CA VAL A 307 -1.38 -0.59 2.04
C VAL A 307 -2.34 -0.91 3.18
N ILE A 308 -3.10 0.08 3.62
CA ILE A 308 -4.05 -0.04 4.74
C ILE A 308 -5.46 0.21 4.21
N THR A 309 -6.45 -0.54 4.70
CA THR A 309 -7.86 -0.25 4.43
C THR A 309 -8.56 0.29 5.67
N CYS A 310 -9.48 1.24 5.44
CA CYS A 310 -10.35 1.79 6.49
C CYS A 310 -11.68 2.25 5.89
N ARG A 311 -12.77 2.23 6.68
CA ARG A 311 -14.02 2.89 6.27
C ARG A 311 -13.90 4.39 6.41
N ILE A 312 -14.45 5.14 5.45
CA ILE A 312 -14.43 6.61 5.47
C ILE A 312 -15.04 7.17 6.76
N ALA A 313 -16.19 6.63 7.15
CA ALA A 313 -16.96 7.10 8.31
C ALA A 313 -16.28 6.81 9.66
N ALA A 314 -15.38 5.82 9.70
CA ALA A 314 -14.68 5.43 10.92
C ALA A 314 -13.29 6.08 11.04
N LYS A 315 -12.93 6.95 10.09
CA LYS A 315 -11.61 7.55 10.07
C LYS A 315 -11.49 8.67 11.12
N GLU A 316 -10.83 8.36 12.20
CA GLU A 316 -10.43 9.34 13.23
C GLU A 316 -8.95 9.71 13.17
N TYR A 317 -8.16 9.04 12.32
CA TYR A 317 -6.71 9.11 12.30
C TYR A 317 -6.14 9.53 10.95
N THR A 318 -5.08 10.29 10.97
CA THR A 318 -4.29 10.66 9.80
C THR A 318 -2.86 10.19 10.00
N PHE A 319 -2.37 9.34 9.10
CA PHE A 319 -0.96 8.99 9.04
C PHE A 319 -0.25 10.01 8.15
N GLU A 320 0.61 10.85 8.71
CA GLU A 320 1.29 11.94 8.00
C GLU A 320 2.02 11.52 6.71
N LYS A 321 2.48 10.26 6.66
CA LYS A 321 3.28 9.73 5.55
C LYS A 321 2.50 8.80 4.62
N PHE A 322 1.20 8.63 4.81
CA PHE A 322 0.35 7.83 3.95
C PHE A 322 -0.47 8.72 3.02
N THR A 323 -0.47 8.37 1.74
CA THR A 323 -1.39 8.97 0.79
C THR A 323 -2.76 8.33 0.97
N GLU A 324 -3.76 9.16 1.20
CA GLU A 324 -5.14 8.73 1.37
C GLU A 324 -5.88 8.82 0.05
N VAL A 325 -6.54 7.73 -0.30
CA VAL A 325 -7.35 7.61 -1.52
C VAL A 325 -8.68 6.97 -1.21
N GLU A 326 -9.67 7.18 -2.07
CA GLU A 326 -11.00 6.58 -1.93
C GLU A 326 -11.27 5.59 -3.05
N VAL A 327 -11.85 4.42 -2.71
CA VAL A 327 -12.36 3.49 -3.72
C VAL A 327 -13.59 4.11 -4.36
N ALA A 328 -13.55 4.27 -5.69
CA ALA A 328 -14.67 4.78 -6.46
C ALA A 328 -15.81 3.75 -6.56
N ASP A 329 -17.03 4.24 -6.65
CA ASP A 329 -18.18 3.42 -7.01
C ASP A 329 -17.97 2.83 -8.44
N PHE A 330 -18.50 1.65 -8.70
CA PHE A 330 -18.40 1.01 -10.01
C PHE A 330 -19.07 1.86 -11.11
N ASN A 331 -18.40 1.95 -12.23
CA ASN A 331 -18.98 2.49 -13.46
C ASN A 331 -19.75 1.39 -14.24
N GLU A 332 -20.39 1.78 -15.33
CA GLU A 332 -21.19 0.84 -16.14
C GLU A 332 -20.37 -0.34 -16.68
N GLU A 333 -19.11 -0.10 -17.07
CA GLU A 333 -18.22 -1.15 -17.57
C GLU A 333 -17.88 -2.16 -16.47
N GLN A 334 -17.61 -1.67 -15.27
CA GLN A 334 -17.32 -2.52 -14.11
C GLN A 334 -18.55 -3.30 -13.64
N ILE A 335 -19.75 -2.68 -13.70
CA ILE A 335 -21.02 -3.35 -13.42
C ILE A 335 -21.25 -4.48 -14.43
N ALA A 336 -20.99 -4.22 -15.71
CA ALA A 336 -21.14 -5.23 -16.76
C ALA A 336 -20.12 -6.37 -16.59
N ASP A 337 -18.84 -6.06 -16.34
CA ASP A 337 -17.79 -7.05 -16.13
C ASP A 337 -18.10 -7.95 -14.92
N PHE A 338 -18.48 -7.35 -13.78
CA PHE A 338 -18.87 -8.10 -12.59
C PHE A 338 -20.06 -9.02 -12.84
N SER A 339 -21.11 -8.49 -13.47
CA SER A 339 -22.34 -9.24 -13.73
C SER A 339 -22.09 -10.44 -14.67
N GLN A 340 -21.29 -10.22 -15.72
CA GLN A 340 -20.89 -11.29 -16.63
C GLN A 340 -20.10 -12.38 -15.89
N LYS A 341 -19.10 -12.01 -15.10
CA LYS A 341 -18.31 -12.95 -14.30
C LYS A 341 -19.17 -13.71 -13.29
N TRP A 342 -20.12 -13.02 -12.65
CA TRP A 342 -21.04 -13.63 -11.69
C TRP A 342 -21.85 -14.74 -12.33
N PHE A 343 -22.60 -14.43 -13.39
CA PHE A 343 -23.47 -15.42 -14.04
C PHE A 343 -22.69 -16.49 -14.82
N HIS A 344 -21.50 -16.17 -15.34
CA HIS A 344 -20.58 -17.18 -15.88
C HIS A 344 -20.14 -18.19 -14.81
N SER A 345 -19.86 -17.74 -13.60
CA SER A 345 -19.48 -18.62 -12.49
C SER A 345 -20.61 -19.58 -12.08
N LYS A 346 -21.86 -19.24 -12.46
CA LYS A 346 -23.08 -20.03 -12.26
C LYS A 346 -23.47 -20.85 -13.49
N ASN A 347 -22.67 -20.84 -14.54
CA ASN A 347 -22.94 -21.48 -15.84
C ASN A 347 -24.21 -20.97 -16.56
N ASP A 348 -24.58 -19.70 -16.35
CA ASP A 348 -25.76 -19.07 -16.98
C ASP A 348 -25.41 -17.71 -17.62
N PRO A 349 -24.63 -17.69 -18.70
CA PRO A 349 -24.22 -16.44 -19.35
C PRO A 349 -25.39 -15.67 -19.98
N VAL A 350 -26.47 -16.36 -20.40
CA VAL A 350 -27.67 -15.72 -21.00
C VAL A 350 -28.39 -14.86 -19.96
N LYS A 351 -28.35 -15.26 -18.69
CA LYS A 351 -28.94 -14.50 -17.61
C LYS A 351 -28.18 -13.18 -17.36
N ALA A 352 -26.86 -13.13 -17.63
CA ALA A 352 -26.08 -11.90 -17.55
C ALA A 352 -26.61 -10.82 -18.51
N GLU A 353 -26.90 -11.19 -19.77
CA GLU A 353 -27.40 -10.25 -20.75
C GLU A 353 -28.79 -9.69 -20.34
N ARG A 354 -29.69 -10.58 -19.92
CA ARG A 354 -31.01 -10.17 -19.42
C ARG A 354 -30.93 -9.29 -18.17
N PHE A 355 -30.01 -9.59 -17.27
CA PHE A 355 -29.78 -8.79 -16.08
C PHE A 355 -29.36 -7.37 -16.48
N LEU A 356 -28.37 -7.23 -17.35
CA LEU A 356 -27.85 -5.94 -17.80
C LEU A 356 -28.89 -5.14 -18.61
N GLU A 357 -29.68 -5.79 -19.44
CA GLU A 357 -30.77 -5.13 -20.16
C GLU A 357 -31.82 -4.54 -19.22
N LYS A 358 -32.24 -5.31 -18.22
CA LYS A 358 -33.21 -4.84 -17.21
C LYS A 358 -32.63 -3.76 -16.30
N LEU A 359 -31.36 -3.89 -15.96
CA LEU A 359 -30.66 -2.90 -15.13
C LEU A 359 -30.60 -1.53 -15.82
N LYS A 360 -30.34 -1.50 -17.13
CA LYS A 360 -30.33 -0.26 -17.92
C LYS A 360 -31.69 0.42 -18.05
N GLN A 361 -32.77 -0.32 -17.88
CA GLN A 361 -34.15 0.22 -17.96
C GLN A 361 -34.62 0.85 -16.64
N ASP A 362 -33.89 0.62 -15.52
CA ASP A 362 -34.24 1.09 -14.18
C ASP A 362 -33.10 1.89 -13.58
N GLU A 363 -33.10 3.20 -13.83
CA GLU A 363 -32.08 4.11 -13.34
C GLU A 363 -31.86 4.04 -11.81
N PRO A 364 -32.92 3.99 -10.97
CA PRO A 364 -32.79 3.78 -9.54
C PRO A 364 -32.04 2.50 -9.13
N ILE A 365 -32.27 1.39 -9.83
CA ILE A 365 -31.59 0.11 -9.55
C ILE A 365 -30.15 0.16 -10.09
N MET A 366 -29.94 0.81 -11.23
CA MET A 366 -28.61 1.03 -11.80
C MET A 366 -27.70 1.81 -10.84
N GLU A 367 -28.24 2.83 -10.15
CA GLU A 367 -27.48 3.56 -9.12
C GLU A 367 -27.04 2.64 -7.97
N LEU A 368 -27.90 1.72 -7.54
CA LEU A 368 -27.56 0.75 -6.48
C LEU A 368 -26.46 -0.22 -6.93
N ALA A 369 -26.47 -0.59 -8.21
CA ALA A 369 -25.47 -1.46 -8.80
C ALA A 369 -24.05 -0.87 -8.80
N SER A 370 -23.92 0.44 -8.61
CA SER A 370 -22.61 1.11 -8.48
C SER A 370 -21.84 0.67 -7.23
N ASN A 371 -22.51 0.17 -6.20
CA ASN A 371 -21.88 -0.43 -5.03
C ASN A 371 -21.71 -1.95 -5.22
N PRO A 372 -20.47 -2.50 -5.15
CA PRO A 372 -20.22 -3.93 -5.38
C PRO A 372 -21.03 -4.88 -4.51
N LEU A 373 -21.27 -4.53 -3.26
CA LEU A 373 -22.08 -5.34 -2.36
C LEU A 373 -23.56 -5.35 -2.79
N LEU A 374 -24.11 -4.19 -3.13
CA LEU A 374 -25.49 -4.08 -3.62
C LEU A 374 -25.64 -4.74 -4.97
N LEU A 375 -24.67 -4.60 -5.88
CA LEU A 375 -24.65 -5.32 -7.16
C LEU A 375 -24.68 -6.84 -6.94
N THR A 376 -23.93 -7.33 -5.97
CA THR A 376 -23.99 -8.75 -5.58
C THR A 376 -25.38 -9.18 -5.14
N LEU A 377 -26.06 -8.35 -4.31
CA LEU A 377 -27.45 -8.62 -3.88
C LEU A 377 -28.42 -8.61 -5.06
N LEU A 378 -28.26 -7.65 -5.98
CA LEU A 378 -29.06 -7.59 -7.21
C LEU A 378 -28.88 -8.85 -8.06
N CYS A 379 -27.65 -9.34 -8.21
CA CYS A 379 -27.37 -10.57 -8.93
C CYS A 379 -28.04 -11.78 -8.26
N LEU A 380 -28.00 -11.87 -6.91
CA LEU A 380 -28.64 -12.94 -6.15
C LEU A 380 -30.16 -12.93 -6.30
N VAL A 381 -30.80 -11.77 -6.14
CA VAL A 381 -32.25 -11.62 -6.31
C VAL A 381 -32.66 -11.99 -7.73
N PHE A 382 -31.92 -11.52 -8.72
CA PHE A 382 -32.20 -11.82 -10.12
C PHE A 382 -31.97 -13.30 -10.48
N GLU A 383 -31.02 -13.96 -9.81
CA GLU A 383 -30.79 -15.41 -9.96
C GLU A 383 -32.03 -16.20 -9.58
N ASP A 384 -32.70 -15.82 -8.48
CA ASP A 384 -33.88 -16.54 -7.94
C ASP A 384 -35.17 -16.18 -8.68
N VAL A 385 -35.40 -14.89 -8.94
CA VAL A 385 -36.72 -14.39 -9.42
C VAL A 385 -36.72 -14.08 -10.93
N GLY A 386 -35.55 -13.81 -11.53
CA GLY A 386 -35.42 -13.42 -12.95
C GLY A 386 -35.91 -11.99 -13.26
N SER A 387 -36.23 -11.19 -12.23
CA SER A 387 -36.66 -9.79 -12.34
C SER A 387 -36.23 -8.99 -11.12
N PHE A 388 -36.19 -7.68 -11.25
CA PHE A 388 -36.02 -6.80 -10.10
C PHE A 388 -37.35 -6.51 -9.40
N PRO A 389 -37.35 -6.26 -8.08
CA PRO A 389 -38.52 -5.77 -7.37
C PRO A 389 -39.02 -4.44 -7.96
N SER A 390 -40.32 -4.20 -7.85
CA SER A 390 -40.96 -3.01 -8.42
C SER A 390 -40.60 -1.69 -7.72
N ASN A 391 -39.99 -1.75 -6.54
CA ASN A 391 -39.56 -0.58 -5.79
C ASN A 391 -38.30 -0.84 -4.95
N ARG A 392 -37.57 0.25 -4.64
CA ARG A 392 -36.35 0.19 -3.86
C ARG A 392 -36.53 -0.39 -2.44
N ALA A 393 -37.67 -0.13 -1.81
CA ALA A 393 -37.93 -0.59 -0.44
C ALA A 393 -37.98 -2.11 -0.38
N GLU A 394 -38.66 -2.74 -1.33
CA GLU A 394 -38.73 -4.20 -1.48
C GLU A 394 -37.36 -4.81 -1.77
N LEU A 395 -36.54 -4.15 -2.63
CA LEU A 395 -35.17 -4.59 -2.88
C LEU A 395 -34.30 -4.53 -1.62
N TYR A 396 -34.39 -3.47 -0.84
CA TYR A 396 -33.66 -3.35 0.42
C TYR A 396 -34.17 -4.36 1.45
N GLU A 397 -35.48 -4.62 1.52
CA GLU A 397 -36.08 -5.63 2.39
C GLU A 397 -35.52 -7.02 2.06
N ILE A 398 -35.55 -7.42 0.78
CA ILE A 398 -34.98 -8.69 0.33
C ILE A 398 -33.47 -8.74 0.62
N GLY A 399 -32.75 -7.68 0.31
CA GLY A 399 -31.32 -7.58 0.58
C GLY A 399 -30.97 -7.66 2.06
N LEU A 400 -31.74 -6.98 2.90
CA LEU A 400 -31.57 -7.03 4.37
C LEU A 400 -31.89 -8.42 4.91
N ASP A 401 -32.95 -9.04 4.41
CA ASP A 401 -33.34 -10.40 4.76
C ASP A 401 -32.23 -11.42 4.43
N VAL A 402 -31.62 -11.29 3.23
CA VAL A 402 -30.47 -12.11 2.84
C VAL A 402 -29.28 -11.84 3.78
N LEU A 403 -29.00 -10.58 4.06
CA LEU A 403 -27.92 -10.21 4.98
C LEU A 403 -28.13 -10.74 6.40
N LEU A 404 -29.31 -10.57 6.97
CA LEU A 404 -29.61 -11.00 8.34
C LEU A 404 -29.66 -12.54 8.46
N LYS A 405 -30.31 -13.22 7.51
CA LYS A 405 -30.42 -14.68 7.52
C LYS A 405 -29.10 -15.39 7.28
N LYS A 406 -28.31 -14.90 6.33
CA LYS A 406 -27.07 -15.56 5.87
C LYS A 406 -25.83 -15.12 6.65
N TRP A 407 -25.83 -13.90 7.21
CA TRP A 407 -24.73 -13.41 8.03
C TRP A 407 -24.59 -14.19 9.34
N ASP A 408 -25.69 -14.54 9.98
CA ASP A 408 -25.67 -15.32 11.22
C ASP A 408 -25.25 -16.79 11.01
N VAL A 409 -25.60 -17.39 9.89
CA VAL A 409 -25.27 -18.79 9.58
C VAL A 409 -23.78 -18.98 9.20
N LYS A 410 -23.15 -18.00 8.56
CA LYS A 410 -21.78 -18.13 8.03
C LYS A 410 -20.66 -17.73 8.99
N ARG A 411 -20.96 -16.87 9.94
CA ARG A 411 -20.03 -16.55 11.00
C ARG A 411 -20.32 -17.42 12.21
N ASN A 412 -19.76 -18.64 12.20
CA ASN A 412 -19.55 -19.46 13.39
C ASN A 412 -18.58 -18.73 14.37
N ILE A 413 -18.73 -17.41 14.45
CA ILE A 413 -17.98 -16.58 15.35
C ILE A 413 -18.76 -16.62 16.65
N GLU A 414 -18.17 -17.25 17.65
CA GLU A 414 -18.46 -17.02 19.07
C GLU A 414 -18.20 -15.53 19.40
N ARG A 415 -18.97 -14.65 18.78
CA ARG A 415 -19.02 -13.26 19.21
C ARG A 415 -20.06 -13.14 20.27
N ASP A 416 -19.60 -12.64 21.41
CA ASP A 416 -20.31 -12.24 22.61
C ASP A 416 -21.81 -12.58 22.68
N GLN A 417 -22.17 -13.30 23.72
CA GLN A 417 -23.49 -13.85 24.01
C GLN A 417 -24.67 -12.85 23.88
N VAL A 418 -24.37 -11.55 23.76
CA VAL A 418 -25.34 -10.46 23.66
C VAL A 418 -26.21 -10.56 22.40
N TYR A 419 -25.65 -10.98 21.27
CA TYR A 419 -26.40 -11.06 20.00
C TYR A 419 -27.07 -12.40 19.74
N LYS A 420 -26.68 -13.48 20.45
CA LYS A 420 -27.30 -14.80 20.32
C LYS A 420 -28.74 -14.83 20.87
N GLY A 421 -29.12 -13.88 21.71
CA GLY A 421 -30.46 -13.79 22.32
C GLY A 421 -31.53 -13.07 21.49
N LEU A 422 -31.15 -12.37 20.39
CA LEU A 422 -32.11 -11.66 19.56
C LEU A 422 -32.56 -12.52 18.38
N SER A 423 -33.87 -12.77 18.30
CA SER A 423 -34.49 -13.40 17.13
C SER A 423 -34.30 -12.46 15.90
N GLN A 424 -34.36 -13.03 14.70
CA GLN A 424 -34.26 -12.24 13.45
C GLN A 424 -35.23 -11.05 13.46
N LYS A 425 -36.49 -11.29 13.82
CA LYS A 425 -37.51 -10.24 13.90
C LYS A 425 -37.13 -9.12 14.88
N ARG A 426 -36.55 -9.45 16.01
CA ARG A 426 -36.07 -8.42 16.97
C ARG A 426 -34.87 -7.62 16.43
N LYS A 427 -34.01 -8.23 15.63
CA LYS A 427 -32.92 -7.53 14.95
C LYS A 427 -33.47 -6.55 13.91
N GLU A 428 -34.47 -6.97 13.12
CA GLU A 428 -35.17 -6.11 12.16
C GLU A 428 -35.85 -4.94 12.85
N ASP A 429 -36.58 -5.20 13.94
CA ASP A 429 -37.26 -4.15 14.74
C ASP A 429 -36.25 -3.16 15.34
N LEU A 430 -35.12 -3.63 15.86
CA LEU A 430 -34.05 -2.79 16.40
C LEU A 430 -33.45 -1.90 15.31
N LEU A 431 -33.08 -2.48 14.16
CA LEU A 431 -32.52 -1.72 13.04
C LEU A 431 -33.51 -0.71 12.49
N SER A 432 -34.79 -1.09 12.36
CA SER A 432 -35.86 -0.20 11.92
C SER A 432 -36.05 0.98 12.88
N ARG A 433 -36.00 0.73 14.18
CA ARG A 433 -36.11 1.79 15.20
C ARG A 433 -34.93 2.75 15.16
N ILE A 434 -33.69 2.23 15.08
CA ILE A 434 -32.49 3.06 14.95
C ILE A 434 -32.58 3.91 13.67
N ALA A 435 -32.86 3.26 12.54
CA ALA A 435 -32.99 3.95 11.26
C ALA A 435 -34.07 5.04 11.28
N HIS A 436 -35.24 4.76 11.86
CA HIS A 436 -36.33 5.72 11.99
C HIS A 436 -35.92 6.93 12.84
N THR A 437 -35.32 6.69 14.01
CA THR A 437 -34.91 7.75 14.93
C THR A 437 -33.85 8.66 14.34
N THR A 438 -32.80 8.07 13.76
CA THR A 438 -31.68 8.82 13.17
C THR A 438 -32.09 9.57 11.91
N PHE A 439 -32.92 8.93 11.07
CA PHE A 439 -33.42 9.55 9.84
C PHE A 439 -34.34 10.75 10.12
N GLN A 440 -35.22 10.64 11.12
CA GLN A 440 -36.07 11.77 11.56
C GLN A 440 -35.24 12.92 12.15
N GLY A 441 -34.15 12.61 12.85
CA GLY A 441 -33.20 13.60 13.37
C GLY A 441 -32.38 14.30 12.29
N GLY A 442 -32.33 13.76 11.08
CA GLY A 442 -31.44 14.23 10.01
C GLY A 442 -29.99 13.76 10.21
N ASP A 443 -29.78 12.80 11.10
CA ASP A 443 -28.47 12.24 11.40
C ASP A 443 -28.20 11.06 10.47
N TYR A 444 -27.36 11.26 9.47
CA TYR A 444 -27.00 10.23 8.47
C TYR A 444 -25.63 9.63 8.74
N PHE A 445 -24.84 10.23 9.62
CA PHE A 445 -23.52 9.75 10.03
C PHE A 445 -23.46 9.71 11.54
N PHE A 446 -23.18 8.56 12.11
CA PHE A 446 -23.12 8.39 13.57
C PHE A 446 -21.79 7.79 14.00
N LYS A 447 -21.39 8.14 15.20
CA LYS A 447 -20.27 7.45 15.87
C LYS A 447 -20.74 6.09 16.37
N LYS A 448 -19.82 5.12 16.43
CA LYS A 448 -20.09 3.78 16.96
C LYS A 448 -20.78 3.84 18.34
N ARG A 449 -20.30 4.70 19.23
CA ARG A 449 -20.85 4.89 20.57
C ARG A 449 -22.32 5.33 20.60
N GLU A 450 -22.75 6.13 19.63
CA GLU A 450 -24.16 6.56 19.53
C GLU A 450 -25.05 5.37 19.17
N ILE A 451 -24.63 4.52 18.25
CA ILE A 451 -25.35 3.30 17.88
C ILE A 451 -25.37 2.30 19.05
N GLU A 452 -24.25 2.16 19.77
CA GLU A 452 -24.21 1.32 20.98
C GLU A 452 -25.17 1.83 22.06
N GLY A 453 -25.39 3.15 22.15
CA GLY A 453 -26.41 3.75 23.01
C GLY A 453 -27.81 3.27 22.62
N TYR A 454 -28.20 3.40 21.35
CA TYR A 454 -29.49 2.91 20.85
C TYR A 454 -29.70 1.42 21.05
N ILE A 455 -28.65 0.62 20.88
CA ILE A 455 -28.70 -0.83 21.12
C ILE A 455 -28.90 -1.15 22.61
N SER A 456 -28.27 -0.37 23.49
CA SER A 456 -28.36 -0.58 24.95
C SER A 456 -29.71 -0.15 25.52
N GLU A 457 -30.42 0.77 24.87
CA GLU A 457 -31.75 1.22 25.24
C GLU A 457 -32.88 0.26 24.77
N TYR A 458 -32.60 -0.61 23.80
CA TYR A 458 -33.54 -1.58 23.24
C TYR A 458 -33.60 -2.88 24.08
#